data_c9518797ff13cd7533723d77e8753365
#
_entry.id   c9518797ff13cd7533723d77e8753365
#
_cell.length_a   1.000
_cell.length_b   1.000
_cell.length_c   1.000
_cell.angle_alpha   90.00
_cell.angle_beta   90.00
_cell.angle_gamma   90.00
#
_symmetry.space_group_name_H-M   'P 1'
#
loop_
_entity.id
_entity.type
_entity.pdbx_description
1 polymer ?
#
loop_
_entity_poly.entity_id
_entity_poly.type
_entity_poly.pdbx_seq_one_letter_code
_entity_poly.pdbx_strand_id
1 'polypeptide(L)'
;MLEIKKISKSIKDKNILHEIDIRVNCGDIYGLLGPNGAGKTTTFYIIAGLTTCESGEINFLNQDISKLPMHERSKLGIKYLPQEPSIFQNLSVYENLLGLAELSFDNEQDIKNFIDKSIDEFNLSEICDLKGRQLSGGQRRKVEIARTLAAEPKIILLDEPFAGIDPIAIGDIKNVLKKLSDKNIGILITDHNVRETLEICNHAAIINNGEIIAQGIKEELINNELVKKVYLGDMYS
;
A
#
# COMPACT_ATOMS: atom_id res chain seq x y z
N MET A 1 -4.71 -4.77 -13.92
CA MET A 1 -3.26 -4.88 -13.67
C MET A 1 -2.95 -5.98 -12.65
N LEU A 2 -3.41 -5.90 -11.40
CA LEU A 2 -3.36 -6.98 -10.40
C LEU A 2 -4.74 -7.61 -10.30
N GLU A 3 -4.83 -8.91 -10.43
CA GLU A 3 -6.06 -9.68 -10.29
C GLU A 3 -5.82 -10.87 -9.35
N ILE A 4 -6.63 -10.97 -8.33
CA ILE A 4 -6.61 -11.99 -7.30
C ILE A 4 -7.91 -12.77 -7.46
N LYS A 5 -7.81 -14.10 -7.64
CA LYS A 5 -8.96 -14.97 -7.86
C LYS A 5 -9.00 -16.08 -6.83
N LYS A 6 -10.06 -16.11 -6.06
CA LYS A 6 -10.42 -17.16 -5.11
C LYS A 6 -9.29 -17.59 -4.18
N ILE A 7 -8.53 -16.59 -3.67
CA ILE A 7 -7.45 -16.91 -2.75
C ILE A 7 -8.00 -17.39 -1.42
N SER A 8 -7.52 -18.56 -0.99
CA SER A 8 -7.79 -19.11 0.32
C SER A 8 -6.50 -19.42 1.08
N LYS A 9 -6.56 -19.30 2.41
CA LYS A 9 -5.42 -19.51 3.29
C LYS A 9 -5.87 -19.96 4.67
N SER A 10 -5.24 -21.04 5.16
CA SER A 10 -5.36 -21.50 6.54
C SER A 10 -4.01 -21.36 7.27
N ILE A 11 -4.06 -21.16 8.56
CA ILE A 11 -2.89 -21.13 9.45
C ILE A 11 -3.24 -21.95 10.69
N LYS A 12 -2.51 -23.04 10.96
CA LYS A 12 -2.73 -23.93 12.12
C LYS A 12 -4.21 -24.32 12.25
N ASP A 13 -4.78 -24.91 11.21
CA ASP A 13 -6.17 -25.37 11.14
C ASP A 13 -7.26 -24.29 11.26
N LYS A 14 -6.86 -23.02 11.32
CA LYS A 14 -7.79 -21.89 11.26
C LYS A 14 -7.82 -21.32 9.87
N ASN A 15 -8.98 -21.30 9.24
CA ASN A 15 -9.19 -20.62 7.98
C ASN A 15 -9.08 -19.10 8.20
N ILE A 16 -8.18 -18.45 7.47
CA ILE A 16 -7.92 -17.02 7.56
C ILE A 16 -8.51 -16.27 6.37
N LEU A 17 -8.47 -16.86 5.17
CA LEU A 17 -9.03 -16.29 3.95
C LEU A 17 -9.87 -17.35 3.23
N HIS A 18 -11.03 -16.93 2.72
CA HIS A 18 -11.99 -17.74 2.01
C HIS A 18 -12.30 -17.11 0.65
N GLU A 19 -11.77 -17.66 -0.43
CA GLU A 19 -12.07 -17.28 -1.82
C GLU A 19 -12.06 -15.76 -2.04
N ILE A 20 -10.98 -15.06 -1.66
CA ILE A 20 -10.84 -13.63 -1.85
C ILE A 20 -10.65 -13.28 -3.32
N ASP A 21 -11.50 -12.41 -3.83
CA ASP A 21 -11.43 -11.83 -5.19
C ASP A 21 -11.20 -10.31 -5.12
N ILE A 22 -10.09 -9.83 -5.69
CA ILE A 22 -9.75 -8.40 -5.75
C ILE A 22 -9.17 -8.09 -7.12
N ARG A 23 -9.54 -6.93 -7.68
CA ARG A 23 -8.94 -6.42 -8.90
C ARG A 23 -8.52 -4.96 -8.73
N VAL A 24 -7.24 -4.68 -8.99
CA VAL A 24 -6.67 -3.33 -8.94
C VAL A 24 -6.14 -2.98 -10.33
N ASN A 25 -6.61 -1.89 -10.94
CA ASN A 25 -6.13 -1.42 -12.22
C ASN A 25 -4.93 -0.47 -12.06
N CYS A 26 -4.28 -0.15 -13.17
CA CYS A 26 -3.26 0.90 -13.19
C CYS A 26 -3.92 2.24 -12.84
N GLY A 27 -3.25 3.02 -12.00
CA GLY A 27 -3.77 4.32 -11.57
C GLY A 27 -4.95 4.28 -10.60
N ASP A 28 -5.42 3.10 -10.18
CA ASP A 28 -6.46 3.00 -9.15
C ASP A 28 -5.85 3.06 -7.75
N ILE A 29 -6.54 3.74 -6.84
CA ILE A 29 -6.37 3.57 -5.40
C ILE A 29 -7.50 2.67 -4.92
N TYR A 30 -7.13 1.46 -4.47
CA TYR A 30 -8.06 0.44 -4.00
C TYR A 30 -7.89 0.20 -2.51
N GLY A 31 -8.97 0.30 -1.74
CA GLY A 31 -8.99 0.04 -0.31
C GLY A 31 -9.34 -1.42 0.01
N LEU A 32 -8.57 -2.08 0.88
CA LEU A 32 -8.96 -3.34 1.51
C LEU A 32 -9.19 -3.06 3.00
N LEU A 33 -10.44 -2.89 3.39
CA LEU A 33 -10.86 -2.42 4.69
C LEU A 33 -11.57 -3.52 5.48
N GLY A 34 -11.58 -3.39 6.81
CA GLY A 34 -12.24 -4.37 7.67
C GLY A 34 -11.68 -4.34 9.10
N PRO A 35 -12.31 -5.03 10.04
CA PRO A 35 -11.88 -5.07 11.43
C PRO A 35 -10.51 -5.74 11.60
N ASN A 36 -9.93 -5.60 12.79
CA ASN A 36 -8.69 -6.28 13.14
C ASN A 36 -8.89 -7.81 13.10
N GLY A 37 -7.91 -8.52 12.54
CA GLY A 37 -7.99 -9.96 12.36
C GLY A 37 -8.86 -10.45 11.19
N ALA A 38 -9.43 -9.55 10.38
CA ALA A 38 -10.27 -9.93 9.24
C ALA A 38 -9.52 -10.60 8.08
N GLY A 39 -8.18 -10.55 8.05
CA GLY A 39 -7.37 -11.16 6.98
C GLY A 39 -6.62 -10.17 6.07
N LYS A 40 -6.73 -8.83 6.31
CA LYS A 40 -6.10 -7.80 5.49
C LYS A 40 -4.59 -8.01 5.30
N THR A 41 -3.82 -8.05 6.38
CA THR A 41 -2.36 -8.24 6.35
C THR A 41 -1.97 -9.58 5.72
N THR A 42 -2.73 -10.66 5.97
CA THR A 42 -2.50 -11.96 5.32
C THR A 42 -2.69 -11.85 3.81
N THR A 43 -3.71 -11.15 3.34
CA THR A 43 -3.93 -10.88 1.91
C THR A 43 -2.75 -10.10 1.33
N PHE A 44 -2.27 -9.05 2.02
CA PHE A 44 -1.08 -8.29 1.60
C PHE A 44 0.17 -9.16 1.52
N TYR A 45 0.42 -10.00 2.52
CA TYR A 45 1.57 -10.92 2.52
C TYR A 45 1.53 -11.92 1.36
N ILE A 46 0.33 -12.40 1.01
CA ILE A 46 0.15 -13.28 -0.14
C ILE A 46 0.42 -12.52 -1.44
N ILE A 47 -0.08 -11.28 -1.61
CA ILE A 47 0.15 -10.46 -2.80
C ILE A 47 1.62 -10.06 -2.92
N ALA A 48 2.27 -9.70 -1.81
CA ALA A 48 3.69 -9.35 -1.78
C ALA A 48 4.63 -10.55 -2.03
N GLY A 49 4.14 -11.79 -1.86
CA GLY A 49 4.96 -13.00 -1.98
C GLY A 49 5.77 -13.33 -0.73
N LEU A 50 5.36 -12.79 0.44
CA LEU A 50 5.91 -13.12 1.75
C LEU A 50 5.37 -14.45 2.28
N THR A 51 4.18 -14.83 1.85
CA THR A 51 3.57 -16.15 2.12
C THR A 51 2.80 -16.62 0.88
N THR A 52 2.51 -17.91 0.80
CA THR A 52 1.75 -18.53 -0.30
C THR A 52 0.29 -18.71 0.09
N CYS A 53 -0.62 -18.60 -0.87
CA CYS A 53 -2.00 -19.11 -0.73
C CYS A 53 -2.03 -20.62 -0.84
N GLU A 54 -3.12 -21.25 -0.36
CA GLU A 54 -3.38 -22.69 -0.50
C GLU A 54 -4.11 -23.00 -1.80
N SER A 55 -5.00 -22.10 -2.21
CA SER A 55 -5.73 -22.18 -3.47
C SER A 55 -5.94 -20.78 -4.04
N GLY A 56 -6.35 -20.72 -5.31
CA GLY A 56 -6.55 -19.47 -6.05
C GLY A 56 -5.35 -19.06 -6.88
N GLU A 57 -5.49 -17.95 -7.57
CA GLU A 57 -4.50 -17.43 -8.50
C GLU A 57 -4.26 -15.93 -8.28
N ILE A 58 -3.02 -15.50 -8.53
CA ILE A 58 -2.64 -14.09 -8.56
C ILE A 58 -2.02 -13.79 -9.92
N ASN A 59 -2.68 -12.94 -10.68
CA ASN A 59 -2.20 -12.47 -11.97
C ASN A 59 -1.77 -11.00 -11.87
N PHE A 60 -0.58 -10.70 -12.37
CA PHE A 60 -0.05 -9.34 -12.45
C PHE A 60 0.48 -9.08 -13.86
N LEU A 61 -0.04 -8.03 -14.53
CA LEU A 61 0.30 -7.69 -15.92
C LEU A 61 0.15 -8.89 -16.89
N ASN A 62 -0.92 -9.67 -16.72
CA ASN A 62 -1.23 -10.90 -17.48
C ASN A 62 -0.25 -12.07 -17.26
N GLN A 63 0.55 -12.02 -16.20
CA GLN A 63 1.43 -13.11 -15.79
C GLN A 63 0.93 -13.71 -14.47
N ASP A 64 0.85 -15.04 -14.38
CA ASP A 64 0.63 -15.72 -13.11
C ASP A 64 1.87 -15.59 -12.23
N ILE A 65 1.68 -14.96 -11.06
CA ILE A 65 2.72 -14.75 -10.05
C ILE A 65 2.47 -15.54 -8.76
N SER A 66 1.49 -16.41 -8.73
CA SER A 66 1.03 -17.12 -7.51
C SER A 66 2.17 -17.80 -6.75
N LYS A 67 3.14 -18.35 -7.48
CA LYS A 67 4.29 -19.08 -6.93
C LYS A 67 5.58 -18.26 -6.85
N LEU A 68 5.60 -17.03 -7.38
CA LEU A 68 6.79 -16.19 -7.37
C LEU A 68 7.07 -15.65 -5.96
N PRO A 69 8.32 -15.71 -5.48
CA PRO A 69 8.72 -15.12 -4.21
C PRO A 69 8.75 -13.58 -4.28
N MET A 70 8.78 -12.91 -3.12
CA MET A 70 8.72 -11.46 -3.00
C MET A 70 9.73 -10.72 -3.90
N HIS A 71 10.97 -11.18 -3.96
CA HIS A 71 12.02 -10.48 -4.73
C HIS A 71 11.75 -10.51 -6.25
N GLU A 72 11.14 -11.58 -6.77
CA GLU A 72 10.74 -11.65 -8.19
C GLU A 72 9.54 -10.77 -8.46
N ARG A 73 8.53 -10.76 -7.57
CA ARG A 73 7.39 -9.84 -7.67
C ARG A 73 7.82 -8.38 -7.58
N SER A 74 8.83 -8.10 -6.75
CA SER A 74 9.41 -6.76 -6.67
C SER A 74 10.06 -6.32 -8.00
N LYS A 75 10.76 -7.21 -8.70
CA LYS A 75 11.32 -6.93 -10.05
C LYS A 75 10.23 -6.68 -11.10
N LEU A 76 9.06 -7.29 -10.97
CA LEU A 76 7.91 -7.04 -11.85
C LEU A 76 7.23 -5.69 -11.56
N GLY A 77 7.55 -5.04 -10.44
CA GLY A 77 6.99 -3.73 -10.07
C GLY A 77 5.99 -3.75 -8.92
N ILE A 78 5.87 -4.86 -8.15
CA ILE A 78 5.06 -4.90 -6.93
C ILE A 78 5.93 -4.48 -5.76
N LYS A 79 5.58 -3.37 -5.09
CA LYS A 79 6.29 -2.89 -3.90
C LYS A 79 5.38 -2.96 -2.69
N TYR A 80 5.97 -3.30 -1.54
CA TYR A 80 5.26 -3.41 -0.28
C TYR A 80 5.89 -2.49 0.78
N LEU A 81 5.07 -1.62 1.34
CA LEU A 81 5.41 -0.79 2.49
C LEU A 81 4.64 -1.29 3.70
N PRO A 82 5.33 -1.90 4.67
CA PRO A 82 4.71 -2.39 5.90
C PRO A 82 4.22 -1.25 6.79
N GLN A 83 3.42 -1.61 7.80
CA GLN A 83 2.99 -0.71 8.86
C GLN A 83 4.20 -0.23 9.70
N GLU A 84 5.15 -1.14 9.96
CA GLU A 84 6.37 -0.80 10.71
C GLU A 84 7.30 0.09 9.88
N PRO A 85 7.96 1.07 10.52
CA PRO A 85 8.90 1.95 9.84
C PRO A 85 10.04 1.20 9.14
N SER A 86 10.19 1.46 7.85
CA SER A 86 11.25 0.86 7.01
C SER A 86 12.43 1.78 6.75
N ILE A 87 12.38 3.03 7.23
CA ILE A 87 13.43 4.03 7.03
C ILE A 87 14.72 3.66 7.77
N PHE A 88 15.87 3.94 7.17
CA PHE A 88 17.17 3.84 7.85
C PHE A 88 17.33 4.99 8.85
N GLN A 89 17.11 4.69 10.12
CA GLN A 89 16.98 5.69 11.20
C GLN A 89 18.22 6.57 11.42
N ASN A 90 19.41 6.04 11.16
CA ASN A 90 20.69 6.74 11.37
C ASN A 90 21.20 7.49 10.12
N LEU A 91 20.60 7.27 8.98
CA LEU A 91 20.89 7.98 7.73
C LEU A 91 19.99 9.21 7.61
N SER A 92 20.49 10.26 6.92
CA SER A 92 19.69 11.42 6.54
C SER A 92 18.59 11.05 5.53
N VAL A 93 17.65 11.96 5.28
CA VAL A 93 16.65 11.79 4.21
C VAL A 93 17.33 11.62 2.87
N TYR A 94 18.34 12.48 2.57
CA TYR A 94 19.14 12.36 1.35
C TYR A 94 19.79 10.98 1.21
N GLU A 95 20.49 10.51 2.25
CA GLU A 95 21.15 9.19 2.25
C GLU A 95 20.15 8.04 2.15
N ASN A 96 18.94 8.20 2.71
CA ASN A 96 17.86 7.22 2.55
C ASN A 96 17.37 7.12 1.10
N LEU A 97 17.27 8.24 0.37
CA LEU A 97 16.94 8.25 -1.05
C LEU A 97 18.09 7.70 -1.89
N LEU A 98 19.32 8.14 -1.61
CA LEU A 98 20.53 7.74 -2.31
C LEU A 98 20.73 6.23 -2.29
N GLY A 99 20.66 5.59 -1.11
CA GLY A 99 20.90 4.16 -0.98
C GLY A 99 19.94 3.29 -1.81
N LEU A 100 18.69 3.73 -2.03
CA LEU A 100 17.74 3.02 -2.90
C LEU A 100 17.97 3.36 -4.38
N ALA A 101 18.38 4.59 -4.67
CA ALA A 101 18.71 5.02 -6.03
C ALA A 101 19.92 4.26 -6.56
N GLU A 102 20.98 4.12 -5.76
CA GLU A 102 22.19 3.35 -6.13
C GLU A 102 21.91 1.86 -6.42
N LEU A 103 20.87 1.29 -5.80
CA LEU A 103 20.44 -0.09 -6.08
C LEU A 103 19.58 -0.21 -7.36
N SER A 104 19.09 0.91 -7.89
CA SER A 104 18.10 0.93 -8.96
C SER A 104 18.62 1.52 -10.27
N PHE A 105 19.60 2.40 -10.20
CA PHE A 105 20.17 3.11 -11.36
C PHE A 105 21.66 2.85 -11.49
N ASP A 106 22.13 2.66 -12.74
CA ASP A 106 23.53 2.32 -13.05
C ASP A 106 24.43 3.55 -13.21
N ASN A 107 23.87 4.76 -13.33
CA ASN A 107 24.67 5.97 -13.57
C ASN A 107 24.33 7.11 -12.59
N GLU A 108 25.34 7.92 -12.29
CA GLU A 108 25.26 9.01 -11.31
C GLU A 108 24.22 10.10 -11.68
N GLN A 109 24.02 10.33 -12.98
CA GLN A 109 23.09 11.37 -13.42
C GLN A 109 21.63 10.97 -13.13
N ASP A 110 21.26 9.70 -13.35
CA ASP A 110 19.92 9.21 -13.07
C ASP A 110 19.67 9.13 -11.56
N ILE A 111 20.68 8.73 -10.77
CA ILE A 111 20.65 8.78 -9.31
C ILE A 111 20.34 10.20 -8.85
N LYS A 112 21.11 11.17 -9.32
CA LYS A 112 20.91 12.58 -8.96
C LYS A 112 19.54 13.10 -9.37
N ASN A 113 19.14 12.85 -10.62
CA ASN A 113 17.83 13.26 -11.13
C ASN A 113 16.67 12.68 -10.30
N PHE A 114 16.78 11.40 -9.90
CA PHE A 114 15.79 10.76 -9.04
C PHE A 114 15.70 11.43 -7.66
N ILE A 115 16.86 11.72 -7.03
CA ILE A 115 16.91 12.35 -5.71
C ILE A 115 16.33 13.76 -5.77
N ASP A 116 16.79 14.59 -6.70
CA ASP A 116 16.33 15.98 -6.86
C ASP A 116 14.81 16.02 -7.09
N LYS A 117 14.31 15.16 -7.99
CA LYS A 117 12.88 15.03 -8.25
C LYS A 117 12.09 14.56 -7.03
N SER A 118 12.63 13.60 -6.27
CA SER A 118 11.97 13.10 -5.06
C SER A 118 11.89 14.16 -3.97
N ILE A 119 12.96 14.93 -3.76
CA ILE A 119 13.00 16.04 -2.80
C ILE A 119 11.93 17.07 -3.15
N ASP A 120 11.82 17.45 -4.41
CA ASP A 120 10.85 18.43 -4.90
C ASP A 120 9.42 17.91 -4.77
N GLU A 121 9.16 16.74 -5.31
CA GLU A 121 7.81 16.18 -5.43
C GLU A 121 7.16 15.89 -4.07
N PHE A 122 7.98 15.47 -3.09
CA PHE A 122 7.53 15.13 -1.73
C PHE A 122 7.72 16.27 -0.73
N ASN A 123 8.20 17.44 -1.18
CA ASN A 123 8.51 18.60 -0.33
C ASN A 123 9.44 18.22 0.84
N LEU A 124 10.60 17.64 0.52
CA LEU A 124 11.55 17.14 1.52
C LEU A 124 12.74 18.10 1.76
N SER A 125 12.83 19.23 1.06
CA SER A 125 13.98 20.14 1.09
C SER A 125 14.38 20.56 2.50
N GLU A 126 13.41 20.97 3.34
CA GLU A 126 13.68 21.45 4.71
C GLU A 126 14.16 20.33 5.67
N ILE A 127 13.91 19.08 5.33
CA ILE A 127 14.24 17.94 6.18
C ILE A 127 15.32 17.03 5.56
N CYS A 128 15.90 17.45 4.43
CA CYS A 128 16.82 16.64 3.62
C CYS A 128 18.02 16.12 4.43
N ASP A 129 18.56 16.95 5.33
CA ASP A 129 19.72 16.63 6.17
C ASP A 129 19.35 15.99 7.51
N LEU A 130 18.05 15.92 7.86
CA LEU A 130 17.60 15.29 9.11
C LEU A 130 17.75 13.78 9.02
N LYS A 131 18.18 13.18 10.12
CA LYS A 131 18.23 11.71 10.25
C LYS A 131 16.83 11.12 10.38
N GLY A 132 16.62 9.92 9.86
CA GLY A 132 15.34 9.23 9.88
C GLY A 132 14.67 9.18 11.27
N ARG A 133 15.47 9.04 12.35
CA ARG A 133 14.98 9.06 13.73
C ARG A 133 14.44 10.41 14.23
N GLN A 134 14.73 11.51 13.52
CA GLN A 134 14.31 12.88 13.89
C GLN A 134 13.00 13.28 13.20
N LEU A 135 12.54 12.47 12.24
CA LEU A 135 11.35 12.76 11.45
C LEU A 135 10.07 12.49 12.24
N SER A 136 9.07 13.33 12.05
CA SER A 136 7.69 13.03 12.45
C SER A 136 7.15 11.80 11.71
N GLY A 137 6.06 11.21 12.19
CA GLY A 137 5.41 10.07 11.53
C GLY A 137 5.07 10.34 10.06
N GLY A 138 4.45 11.50 9.78
CA GLY A 138 4.09 11.91 8.42
C GLY A 138 5.30 12.18 7.52
N GLN A 139 6.32 12.87 8.04
CA GLN A 139 7.57 13.10 7.30
C GLN A 139 8.25 11.78 6.94
N ARG A 140 8.36 10.87 7.89
CA ARG A 140 8.93 9.54 7.71
C ARG A 140 8.17 8.77 6.64
N ARG A 141 6.82 8.75 6.70
CA ARG A 141 5.99 8.04 5.71
C ARG A 141 6.16 8.59 4.31
N LYS A 142 6.27 9.93 4.16
CA LYS A 142 6.58 10.55 2.85
C LYS A 142 7.93 10.07 2.30
N VAL A 143 8.98 10.01 3.12
CA VAL A 143 10.31 9.53 2.70
C VAL A 143 10.27 8.03 2.33
N GLU A 144 9.55 7.20 3.08
CA GLU A 144 9.38 5.78 2.77
C GLU A 144 8.69 5.54 1.43
N ILE A 145 7.64 6.33 1.13
CA ILE A 145 6.97 6.27 -0.17
C ILE A 145 7.91 6.77 -1.27
N ALA A 146 8.60 7.90 -1.08
CA ALA A 146 9.54 8.46 -2.06
C ALA A 146 10.64 7.45 -2.43
N ARG A 147 11.23 6.78 -1.45
CA ARG A 147 12.26 5.74 -1.66
C ARG A 147 11.77 4.61 -2.57
N THR A 148 10.49 4.23 -2.41
CA THR A 148 9.90 3.13 -3.17
C THR A 148 9.89 3.41 -4.67
N LEU A 149 9.86 4.69 -5.06
CA LEU A 149 9.80 5.10 -6.47
C LEU A 149 11.11 4.85 -7.23
N ALA A 150 12.24 4.74 -6.54
CA ALA A 150 13.52 4.40 -7.17
C ALA A 150 13.45 3.06 -7.93
N ALA A 151 12.64 2.14 -7.44
CA ALA A 151 12.46 0.81 -8.05
C ALA A 151 11.28 0.75 -9.04
N GLU A 152 10.85 1.88 -9.61
CA GLU A 152 9.83 2.02 -10.66
C GLU A 152 8.57 1.16 -10.43
N PRO A 153 7.82 1.39 -9.32
CA PRO A 153 6.66 0.57 -9.01
C PRO A 153 5.58 0.69 -10.07
N LYS A 154 4.91 -0.43 -10.35
CA LYS A 154 3.65 -0.47 -11.10
C LYS A 154 2.46 -0.50 -10.14
N ILE A 155 2.66 -1.13 -8.98
CA ILE A 155 1.71 -1.13 -7.87
C ILE A 155 2.44 -1.04 -6.54
N ILE A 156 1.87 -0.28 -5.60
CA ILE A 156 2.37 -0.16 -4.23
C ILE A 156 1.30 -0.69 -3.28
N LEU A 157 1.69 -1.62 -2.42
CA LEU A 157 0.89 -2.14 -1.33
C LEU A 157 1.24 -1.35 -0.07
N LEU A 158 0.29 -0.62 0.51
CA LEU A 158 0.46 0.21 1.69
C LEU A 158 -0.31 -0.37 2.86
N ASP A 159 0.40 -0.92 3.84
CA ASP A 159 -0.21 -1.46 5.04
C ASP A 159 -0.29 -0.38 6.13
N GLU A 160 -1.50 0.01 6.47
CA GLU A 160 -1.86 1.04 7.46
C GLU A 160 -1.03 2.34 7.36
N PRO A 161 -1.01 3.03 6.20
CA PRO A 161 -0.13 4.19 6.00
C PRO A 161 -0.51 5.42 6.83
N PHE A 162 -1.68 5.47 7.44
CA PHE A 162 -2.15 6.58 8.28
C PHE A 162 -2.02 6.30 9.77
N ALA A 163 -1.57 5.09 10.16
CA ALA A 163 -1.44 4.71 11.56
C ALA A 163 -0.43 5.59 12.31
N GLY A 164 -0.87 6.21 13.41
CA GLY A 164 0.00 7.04 14.26
C GLY A 164 0.46 8.36 13.63
N ILE A 165 -0.22 8.83 12.59
CA ILE A 165 0.06 10.08 11.89
C ILE A 165 -0.98 11.14 12.27
N ASP A 166 -0.53 12.38 12.43
CA ASP A 166 -1.40 13.50 12.73
C ASP A 166 -2.32 13.85 11.53
N PRO A 167 -3.53 14.42 11.76
CA PRO A 167 -4.50 14.68 10.71
C PRO A 167 -4.01 15.59 9.58
N ILE A 168 -3.11 16.54 9.85
CA ILE A 168 -2.57 17.45 8.82
C ILE A 168 -1.66 16.66 7.89
N ALA A 169 -0.77 15.85 8.46
CA ALA A 169 0.14 15.02 7.67
C ALA A 169 -0.58 13.90 6.89
N ILE A 170 -1.74 13.41 7.36
CA ILE A 170 -2.59 12.50 6.57
C ILE A 170 -3.01 13.17 5.26
N GLY A 171 -3.41 14.45 5.28
CA GLY A 171 -3.75 15.21 4.09
C GLY A 171 -2.60 15.26 3.08
N ASP A 172 -1.39 15.48 3.55
CA ASP A 172 -0.19 15.46 2.70
C ASP A 172 0.04 14.09 2.04
N ILE A 173 -0.08 13.01 2.82
CA ILE A 173 0.09 11.65 2.30
C ILE A 173 -0.99 11.33 1.27
N LYS A 174 -2.25 11.69 1.50
CA LYS A 174 -3.33 11.54 0.52
C LYS A 174 -3.01 12.23 -0.80
N ASN A 175 -2.50 13.46 -0.75
CA ASN A 175 -2.10 14.20 -1.94
C ASN A 175 -0.95 13.50 -2.69
N VAL A 176 0.02 12.95 -1.97
CA VAL A 176 1.09 12.12 -2.56
C VAL A 176 0.49 10.91 -3.27
N LEU A 177 -0.38 10.14 -2.60
CA LEU A 177 -0.97 8.94 -3.19
C LEU A 177 -1.80 9.25 -4.44
N LYS A 178 -2.55 10.35 -4.46
CA LYS A 178 -3.26 10.82 -5.66
C LYS A 178 -2.31 11.13 -6.81
N LYS A 179 -1.22 11.87 -6.55
CA LYS A 179 -0.20 12.14 -7.58
C LYS A 179 0.42 10.85 -8.15
N LEU A 180 0.62 9.82 -7.34
CA LEU A 180 1.13 8.53 -7.80
C LEU A 180 0.11 7.78 -8.65
N SER A 181 -1.16 7.81 -8.26
CA SER A 181 -2.28 7.29 -9.04
C SER A 181 -2.37 7.98 -10.41
N ASP A 182 -2.27 9.32 -10.45
CA ASP A 182 -2.25 10.12 -11.70
C ASP A 182 -1.08 9.75 -12.62
N LYS A 183 0.02 9.22 -12.06
CA LYS A 183 1.17 8.66 -12.81
C LYS A 183 0.97 7.20 -13.23
N ASN A 184 -0.26 6.71 -13.16
CA ASN A 184 -0.63 5.34 -13.54
C ASN A 184 -0.03 4.24 -12.64
N ILE A 185 0.36 4.58 -11.40
CA ILE A 185 0.79 3.62 -10.38
C ILE A 185 -0.46 3.15 -9.63
N GLY A 186 -0.73 1.83 -9.63
CA GLY A 186 -1.80 1.26 -8.83
C GLY A 186 -1.43 1.30 -7.34
N ILE A 187 -2.41 1.52 -6.48
CA ILE A 187 -2.22 1.54 -5.03
C ILE A 187 -3.25 0.62 -4.39
N LEU A 188 -2.77 -0.34 -3.59
CA LEU A 188 -3.63 -1.12 -2.72
C LEU A 188 -3.31 -0.73 -1.28
N ILE A 189 -4.32 -0.25 -0.56
CA ILE A 189 -4.17 0.30 0.78
C ILE A 189 -5.04 -0.45 1.78
N THR A 190 -4.48 -0.79 2.95
CA THR A 190 -5.27 -1.15 4.13
C THR A 190 -5.13 -0.05 5.17
N ASP A 191 -6.19 0.21 5.89
CA ASP A 191 -6.13 1.06 7.09
C ASP A 191 -7.34 0.76 7.99
N HIS A 192 -7.20 1.10 9.27
CA HIS A 192 -8.31 1.09 10.21
C HIS A 192 -9.03 2.46 10.24
N ASN A 193 -8.43 3.50 9.68
CA ASN A 193 -9.06 4.80 9.50
C ASN A 193 -9.91 4.80 8.20
N VAL A 194 -11.09 4.21 8.32
CA VAL A 194 -12.02 3.98 7.20
C VAL A 194 -12.34 5.24 6.44
N ARG A 195 -12.66 6.32 7.18
CA ARG A 195 -13.07 7.59 6.59
C ARG A 195 -11.98 8.16 5.70
N GLU A 196 -10.76 8.28 6.24
CA GLU A 196 -9.62 8.83 5.51
C GLU A 196 -9.26 8.00 4.28
N THR A 197 -9.37 6.67 4.40
CA THR A 197 -9.07 5.76 3.30
C THR A 197 -10.13 5.82 2.19
N LEU A 198 -11.42 5.76 2.54
CA LEU A 198 -12.50 5.84 1.55
C LEU A 198 -12.56 7.20 0.82
N GLU A 199 -12.00 8.26 1.40
CA GLU A 199 -11.94 9.58 0.73
C GLU A 199 -11.01 9.59 -0.49
N ILE A 200 -10.01 8.72 -0.54
CA ILE A 200 -9.05 8.69 -1.65
C ILE A 200 -9.21 7.49 -2.57
N CYS A 201 -9.94 6.46 -2.16
CA CYS A 201 -10.12 5.26 -2.96
C CYS A 201 -11.10 5.47 -4.11
N ASN A 202 -10.75 4.94 -5.29
CA ASN A 202 -11.69 4.79 -6.41
C ASN A 202 -12.67 3.65 -6.11
N HIS A 203 -12.16 2.54 -5.58
CA HIS A 203 -12.92 1.37 -5.16
C HIS A 203 -12.36 0.84 -3.83
N ALA A 204 -13.19 0.12 -3.10
CA ALA A 204 -12.74 -0.62 -1.93
C ALA A 204 -13.50 -1.93 -1.77
N ALA A 205 -12.90 -2.85 -1.02
CA ALA A 205 -13.54 -4.07 -0.53
C ALA A 205 -13.54 -4.07 1.00
N ILE A 206 -14.63 -4.54 1.58
CA ILE A 206 -14.76 -4.77 3.02
C ILE A 206 -14.59 -6.26 3.28
N ILE A 207 -13.50 -6.60 3.98
CA ILE A 207 -13.23 -7.98 4.40
C ILE A 207 -13.63 -8.16 5.86
N ASN A 208 -14.31 -9.26 6.15
CA ASN A 208 -14.68 -9.66 7.50
C ASN A 208 -14.57 -11.18 7.64
N ASN A 209 -13.92 -11.65 8.70
CA ASN A 209 -13.68 -13.07 8.96
C ASN A 209 -13.12 -13.84 7.75
N GLY A 210 -12.25 -13.23 6.97
CA GLY A 210 -11.62 -13.85 5.80
C GLY A 210 -12.44 -13.85 4.53
N GLU A 211 -13.59 -13.17 4.48
CA GLU A 211 -14.46 -13.08 3.31
C GLU A 211 -14.71 -11.63 2.90
N ILE A 212 -14.83 -11.36 1.61
CA ILE A 212 -15.26 -10.04 1.12
C ILE A 212 -16.78 -9.97 1.22
N ILE A 213 -17.28 -9.13 2.14
CA ILE A 213 -18.71 -8.96 2.38
C ILE A 213 -19.36 -7.87 1.51
N ALA A 214 -18.55 -6.96 0.97
CA ALA A 214 -18.98 -5.94 0.01
C ALA A 214 -17.78 -5.39 -0.73
N GLN A 215 -17.96 -4.95 -1.98
CA GLN A 215 -16.98 -4.20 -2.75
C GLN A 215 -17.69 -3.26 -3.71
N GLY A 216 -17.08 -2.09 -3.97
CA GLY A 216 -17.63 -1.07 -4.83
C GLY A 216 -17.01 0.30 -4.59
N ILE A 217 -17.65 1.34 -5.06
CA ILE A 217 -17.29 2.73 -4.78
C ILE A 217 -17.72 3.14 -3.37
N LYS A 218 -17.17 4.26 -2.88
CA LYS A 218 -17.44 4.76 -1.53
C LYS A 218 -18.93 4.84 -1.21
N GLU A 219 -19.73 5.43 -2.11
CA GLU A 219 -21.16 5.65 -1.93
C GLU A 219 -21.94 4.33 -1.77
N GLU A 220 -21.56 3.29 -2.50
CA GLU A 220 -22.17 1.96 -2.39
C GLU A 220 -21.84 1.31 -1.04
N LEU A 221 -20.59 1.44 -0.60
CA LEU A 221 -20.12 0.84 0.66
C LEU A 221 -20.73 1.50 1.89
N ILE A 222 -20.79 2.84 1.93
CA ILE A 222 -21.36 3.56 3.09
C ILE A 222 -22.87 3.38 3.21
N ASN A 223 -23.58 3.06 2.12
CA ASN A 223 -25.02 2.79 2.12
C ASN A 223 -25.36 1.32 2.31
N ASN A 224 -24.37 0.41 2.30
CA ASN A 224 -24.61 -1.01 2.49
C ASN A 224 -24.92 -1.33 3.95
N GLU A 225 -26.11 -1.89 4.21
CA GLU A 225 -26.58 -2.19 5.56
C GLU A 225 -25.72 -3.23 6.31
N LEU A 226 -25.16 -4.21 5.58
CA LEU A 226 -24.26 -5.19 6.16
C LEU A 226 -22.93 -4.54 6.59
N VAL A 227 -22.38 -3.66 5.75
CA VAL A 227 -21.15 -2.90 6.04
C VAL A 227 -21.35 -1.97 7.24
N LYS A 228 -22.47 -1.26 7.30
CA LYS A 228 -22.83 -0.44 8.47
C LYS A 228 -22.88 -1.27 9.74
N LYS A 229 -23.60 -2.39 9.71
CA LYS A 229 -23.78 -3.25 10.88
C LYS A 229 -22.47 -3.88 11.38
N VAL A 230 -21.60 -4.31 10.48
CA VAL A 230 -20.41 -5.12 10.80
C VAL A 230 -19.16 -4.26 11.04
N TYR A 231 -19.07 -3.10 10.38
CA TYR A 231 -17.80 -2.36 10.32
C TYR A 231 -17.91 -0.86 10.55
N LEU A 232 -18.87 -0.17 9.91
CA LEU A 232 -18.94 1.30 9.99
C LEU A 232 -19.59 1.81 11.27
N GLY A 233 -20.55 1.05 11.86
CA GLY A 233 -21.33 1.56 13.00
C GLY A 233 -21.98 2.89 12.69
N ASP A 234 -21.93 3.83 13.65
CA ASP A 234 -22.50 5.17 13.52
C ASP A 234 -21.56 6.18 12.81
N MET A 235 -20.46 5.75 12.22
CA MET A 235 -19.46 6.64 11.59
C MET A 235 -20.01 7.50 10.44
N TYR A 236 -21.12 7.08 9.84
CA TYR A 236 -21.77 7.73 8.70
C TYR A 236 -23.29 7.90 8.89
N SER A 237 -23.76 7.92 10.16
CA SER A 237 -25.15 8.21 10.52
C SER A 237 -25.44 9.71 10.47
#